data_244c63587a38bea393c74585d2586a16
#
_entry.id   244c63587a38bea393c74585d2586a16
#
_cell.length_a   1.000
_cell.length_b   1.000
_cell.length_c   1.000
_cell.angle_alpha   90.00
_cell.angle_beta   90.00
_cell.angle_gamma   90.00
#
_symmetry.space_group_name_H-M   'P 1'
#
loop_
_entity.id
_entity.type
_entity.pdbx_description
1 polymer ?
#
loop_
_entity_poly.entity_id
_entity_poly.type
_entity_poly.pdbx_seq_one_letter_code
_entity_poly.pdbx_strand_id
1 'polypeptide(L)'
;MRQILITLSILLFSSLVFSSEKKLGNITYSNGANYKGELKDGIPNGLGFLSLPDGGKYVGEFKEGIINGQGTVTLSDGLKYSGEFKDGKKHGQGIYTYPTGEKYVGEFKDGKKHGQGTWTFSDGR
;
A
#
# COMPACT_ATOMS: atom_id res chain seq x y z
N MET A 1 5.85 -20.44 -45.00
CA MET A 1 6.89 -20.49 -43.98
C MET A 1 7.26 -19.12 -43.40
N ARG A 2 7.43 -18.11 -44.26
CA ARG A 2 7.78 -16.77 -43.79
C ARG A 2 6.71 -16.15 -42.89
N GLN A 3 5.43 -16.34 -43.20
CA GLN A 3 4.32 -15.80 -42.39
C GLN A 3 4.23 -16.43 -41.00
N ILE A 4 4.54 -17.72 -40.87
CA ILE A 4 4.52 -18.44 -39.61
C ILE A 4 5.63 -17.91 -38.68
N LEU A 5 6.82 -17.63 -39.24
CA LEU A 5 7.94 -17.09 -38.46
C LEU A 5 7.66 -15.68 -37.94
N ILE A 6 7.02 -14.82 -38.75
CA ILE A 6 6.66 -13.46 -38.35
C ILE A 6 5.62 -13.50 -37.24
N THR A 7 4.61 -14.36 -37.34
CA THR A 7 3.57 -14.53 -36.34
C THR A 7 4.16 -15.01 -35.01
N LEU A 8 5.08 -15.96 -35.05
CA LEU A 8 5.76 -16.48 -33.88
C LEU A 8 6.58 -15.38 -33.18
N SER A 9 7.28 -14.57 -33.97
CA SER A 9 8.07 -13.46 -33.47
C SER A 9 7.20 -12.42 -32.74
N ILE A 10 6.04 -12.08 -33.29
CA ILE A 10 5.09 -11.15 -32.68
C ILE A 10 4.55 -11.72 -31.36
N LEU A 11 4.21 -13.00 -31.31
CA LEU A 11 3.74 -13.65 -30.09
C LEU A 11 4.79 -13.66 -29.00
N LEU A 12 6.05 -13.94 -29.35
CA LEU A 12 7.15 -13.89 -28.38
C LEU A 12 7.37 -12.49 -27.84
N PHE A 13 7.28 -11.48 -28.69
CA PHE A 13 7.41 -10.09 -28.26
C PHE A 13 6.29 -9.70 -27.30
N SER A 14 5.05 -10.06 -27.59
CA SER A 14 3.90 -9.80 -26.72
C SER A 14 4.05 -10.47 -25.36
N SER A 15 4.52 -11.73 -25.34
CA SER A 15 4.77 -12.47 -24.09
C SER A 15 5.82 -11.78 -23.22
N LEU A 16 6.88 -11.28 -23.84
CA LEU A 16 7.94 -10.57 -23.12
C LEU A 16 7.42 -9.25 -22.51
N VAL A 17 6.59 -8.51 -23.23
CA VAL A 17 5.99 -7.28 -22.73
C VAL A 17 5.08 -7.56 -21.53
N PHE A 18 4.23 -8.59 -21.60
CA PHE A 18 3.35 -8.94 -20.48
C PHE A 18 4.11 -9.49 -19.29
N SER A 19 5.17 -10.26 -19.49
CA SER A 19 5.93 -10.88 -18.40
C SER A 19 6.75 -9.86 -17.57
N SER A 20 6.99 -8.65 -18.09
CA SER A 20 7.78 -7.64 -17.39
C SER A 20 6.94 -6.72 -16.48
N GLU A 21 5.60 -6.83 -16.49
CA GLU A 21 4.74 -5.85 -15.83
C GLU A 21 4.59 -6.05 -14.32
N LYS A 22 4.42 -7.28 -13.84
CA LYS A 22 4.22 -7.55 -12.41
C LYS A 22 5.02 -8.75 -11.95
N LYS A 23 5.73 -8.56 -10.86
CA LYS A 23 6.44 -9.64 -10.19
C LYS A 23 6.19 -9.52 -8.69
N LEU A 24 6.14 -10.66 -8.01
CA LEU A 24 6.15 -10.70 -6.57
C LEU A 24 7.59 -10.74 -6.09
N GLY A 25 7.89 -10.01 -5.04
CA GLY A 25 9.24 -9.99 -4.52
C GLY A 25 9.33 -9.49 -3.09
N ASN A 26 10.57 -9.42 -2.63
CA ASN A 26 10.92 -9.07 -1.27
C ASN A 26 12.10 -8.10 -1.32
N ILE A 27 12.00 -6.99 -0.60
CA ILE A 27 13.05 -5.99 -0.51
C ILE A 27 13.36 -5.76 0.96
N THR A 28 14.63 -5.88 1.34
CA THR A 28 15.09 -5.49 2.66
C THR A 28 15.85 -4.18 2.53
N TYR A 29 15.36 -3.15 3.22
CA TYR A 29 15.97 -1.83 3.20
C TYR A 29 17.09 -1.73 4.23
N SER A 30 18.00 -0.77 4.03
CA SER A 30 19.16 -0.57 4.89
C SER A 30 18.82 -0.26 6.34
N ASN A 31 17.63 0.31 6.60
CA ASN A 31 17.14 0.61 7.94
C ASN A 31 16.50 -0.60 8.64
N GLY A 32 16.44 -1.77 7.97
CA GLY A 32 15.82 -2.97 8.51
C GLY A 32 14.36 -3.16 8.15
N ALA A 33 13.73 -2.21 7.47
CA ALA A 33 12.37 -2.38 6.97
C ALA A 33 12.35 -3.46 5.89
N ASN A 34 11.22 -4.16 5.76
CA ASN A 34 11.08 -5.22 4.77
C ASN A 34 9.76 -5.08 4.03
N TYR A 35 9.83 -5.15 2.71
CA TYR A 35 8.67 -5.14 1.82
C TYR A 35 8.48 -6.52 1.22
N LYS A 36 7.22 -6.98 1.17
CA LYS A 36 6.81 -8.18 0.45
C LYS A 36 5.57 -7.87 -0.35
N GLY A 37 5.61 -8.10 -1.65
CA GLY A 37 4.44 -7.84 -2.48
C GLY A 37 4.77 -7.65 -3.95
N GLU A 38 3.87 -6.96 -4.62
CA GLU A 38 3.99 -6.71 -6.05
C GLU A 38 5.08 -5.69 -6.34
N LEU A 39 5.88 -5.98 -7.37
CA LEU A 39 6.95 -5.11 -7.84
C LEU A 39 6.73 -4.79 -9.32
N LYS A 40 7.09 -3.57 -9.70
CA LYS A 40 7.21 -3.14 -11.08
C LYS A 40 8.59 -2.52 -11.24
N ASP A 41 9.40 -3.07 -12.14
CA ASP A 41 10.78 -2.64 -12.36
C ASP A 41 11.59 -2.63 -11.06
N GLY A 42 11.35 -3.63 -10.19
CA GLY A 42 12.06 -3.77 -8.92
C GLY A 42 11.60 -2.84 -7.82
N ILE A 43 10.51 -2.09 -8.01
CA ILE A 43 10.00 -1.09 -7.09
C ILE A 43 8.60 -1.49 -6.62
N PRO A 44 8.26 -1.31 -5.32
CA PRO A 44 6.90 -1.57 -4.83
C PRO A 44 5.84 -0.86 -5.66
N ASN A 45 4.91 -1.63 -6.20
CA ASN A 45 3.84 -1.09 -7.02
C ASN A 45 2.70 -2.12 -7.06
N GLY A 46 1.53 -1.74 -6.59
CA GLY A 46 0.40 -2.63 -6.39
C GLY A 46 0.26 -3.01 -4.93
N LEU A 47 -0.22 -4.20 -4.62
CA LEU A 47 -0.47 -4.65 -3.25
C LEU A 47 0.80 -5.14 -2.58
N GLY A 48 1.00 -4.73 -1.33
CA GLY A 48 2.18 -5.13 -0.59
C GLY A 48 2.03 -5.03 0.92
N PHE A 49 3.02 -5.60 1.59
CA PHE A 49 3.15 -5.59 3.04
C PHE A 49 4.52 -5.02 3.38
N LEU A 50 4.53 -4.01 4.24
CA LEU A 50 5.76 -3.38 4.71
C LEU A 50 5.85 -3.54 6.23
N SER A 51 6.93 -4.11 6.71
CA SER A 51 7.23 -4.17 8.15
C SER A 51 8.36 -3.20 8.47
N LEU A 52 8.21 -2.50 9.58
CA LEU A 52 9.18 -1.52 10.06
C LEU A 52 9.99 -2.10 11.22
N PRO A 53 11.24 -1.62 11.43
CA PRO A 53 12.10 -2.14 12.50
C PRO A 53 11.50 -1.99 13.90
N ASP A 54 10.68 -0.96 14.12
CA ASP A 54 10.04 -0.69 15.40
C ASP A 54 8.80 -1.54 15.68
N GLY A 55 8.42 -2.43 14.75
CA GLY A 55 7.23 -3.28 14.86
C GLY A 55 6.00 -2.73 14.15
N GLY A 56 6.09 -1.54 13.59
CA GLY A 56 5.00 -0.99 12.77
C GLY A 56 4.83 -1.76 11.47
N LYS A 57 3.61 -1.73 10.93
CA LYS A 57 3.26 -2.48 9.71
C LYS A 57 2.33 -1.67 8.82
N TYR A 58 2.47 -1.87 7.50
CA TYR A 58 1.53 -1.36 6.52
C TYR A 58 1.13 -2.50 5.58
N VAL A 59 -0.16 -2.60 5.31
CA VAL A 59 -0.71 -3.53 4.31
C VAL A 59 -1.61 -2.73 3.39
N GLY A 60 -1.34 -2.75 2.09
CA GLY A 60 -2.18 -2.03 1.15
C GLY A 60 -1.47 -1.72 -0.16
N GLU A 61 -1.92 -0.66 -0.79
CA GLU A 61 -1.47 -0.28 -2.12
C GLU A 61 -0.22 0.59 -2.09
N PHE A 62 0.65 0.34 -3.07
CA PHE A 62 1.85 1.13 -3.33
C PHE A 62 1.83 1.62 -4.77
N LYS A 63 2.42 2.76 -5.01
CA LYS A 63 2.64 3.31 -6.34
C LYS A 63 4.03 3.91 -6.41
N GLU A 64 4.85 3.40 -7.33
CA GLU A 64 6.21 3.89 -7.55
C GLU A 64 7.03 3.98 -6.26
N GLY A 65 6.94 2.94 -5.43
CA GLY A 65 7.69 2.83 -4.19
C GLY A 65 7.07 3.55 -2.99
N ILE A 66 5.93 4.21 -3.16
CA ILE A 66 5.29 5.03 -2.14
C ILE A 66 3.91 4.47 -1.79
N ILE A 67 3.55 4.51 -0.51
CA ILE A 67 2.20 4.18 -0.05
C ILE A 67 1.21 5.13 -0.71
N ASN A 68 0.24 4.57 -1.44
CA ASN A 68 -0.74 5.36 -2.19
C ASN A 68 -1.94 4.50 -2.52
N GLY A 69 -3.15 4.96 -2.20
CA GLY A 69 -4.38 4.21 -2.38
C GLY A 69 -4.91 3.71 -1.05
N GLN A 70 -5.59 2.58 -1.03
CA GLN A 70 -6.19 2.00 0.18
C GLN A 70 -5.17 1.18 0.97
N GLY A 71 -5.17 1.35 2.29
CA GLY A 71 -4.26 0.58 3.12
C GLY A 71 -4.54 0.71 4.60
N THR A 72 -3.83 -0.10 5.39
CA THR A 72 -3.92 -0.13 6.85
C THR A 72 -2.53 -0.03 7.44
N VAL A 73 -2.33 0.96 8.30
CA VAL A 73 -1.11 1.11 9.12
C VAL A 73 -1.45 0.68 10.55
N THR A 74 -0.58 -0.15 11.12
CA THR A 74 -0.64 -0.50 12.54
C THR A 74 0.69 -0.16 13.16
N LEU A 75 0.69 0.71 14.17
CA LEU A 75 1.90 1.11 14.89
C LEU A 75 2.19 0.14 16.03
N SER A 76 3.43 0.15 16.51
CA SER A 76 3.88 -0.74 17.58
C SER A 76 3.13 -0.54 18.90
N ASP A 77 2.59 0.66 19.13
CA ASP A 77 1.79 0.97 20.32
C ASP A 77 0.31 0.57 20.20
N GLY A 78 -0.09 0.01 19.04
CA GLY A 78 -1.45 -0.43 18.81
C GLY A 78 -2.35 0.59 18.11
N LEU A 79 -1.86 1.78 17.81
CA LEU A 79 -2.58 2.73 16.97
C LEU A 79 -2.76 2.15 15.57
N LYS A 80 -3.95 2.33 15.01
CA LYS A 80 -4.28 1.79 13.70
C LYS A 80 -5.01 2.83 12.85
N TYR A 81 -4.59 2.97 11.59
CA TYR A 81 -5.33 3.74 10.60
C TYR A 81 -5.67 2.84 9.43
N SER A 82 -6.92 2.89 8.97
CA SER A 82 -7.37 2.16 7.78
C SER A 82 -8.13 3.11 6.89
N GLY A 83 -7.69 3.29 5.66
CA GLY A 83 -8.31 4.20 4.71
C GLY A 83 -7.42 4.57 3.56
N GLU A 84 -7.65 5.76 3.03
CA GLU A 84 -6.94 6.25 1.87
C GLU A 84 -5.60 6.88 2.24
N PHE A 85 -4.64 6.70 1.35
CA PHE A 85 -3.33 7.35 1.38
C PHE A 85 -3.05 8.03 0.05
N LYS A 86 -2.36 9.15 0.12
CA LYS A 86 -1.87 9.86 -1.06
C LYS A 86 -0.46 10.33 -0.78
N ASP A 87 0.49 9.92 -1.63
CA ASP A 87 1.89 10.28 -1.53
C ASP A 87 2.47 10.03 -0.12
N GLY A 88 2.13 8.86 0.45
CA GLY A 88 2.62 8.44 1.75
C GLY A 88 1.88 9.01 2.95
N LYS A 89 0.85 9.82 2.74
CA LYS A 89 0.11 10.49 3.83
C LYS A 89 -1.35 10.06 3.85
N LYS A 90 -1.93 10.01 5.05
CA LYS A 90 -3.38 9.80 5.23
C LYS A 90 -4.14 10.86 4.46
N HIS A 91 -5.15 10.45 3.70
CA HIS A 91 -5.91 11.33 2.83
C HIS A 91 -7.33 10.77 2.65
N GLY A 92 -8.30 11.64 2.31
CA GLY A 92 -9.66 11.21 2.05
C GLY A 92 -10.30 10.56 3.26
N GLN A 93 -11.10 9.53 3.05
CA GLN A 93 -11.83 8.86 4.11
C GLN A 93 -10.98 7.81 4.81
N GLY A 94 -11.06 7.78 6.15
CA GLY A 94 -10.33 6.80 6.92
C GLY A 94 -10.89 6.61 8.33
N ILE A 95 -10.40 5.55 8.98
CA ILE A 95 -10.73 5.20 10.35
C ILE A 95 -9.44 5.15 11.15
N TYR A 96 -9.39 5.93 12.20
CA TYR A 96 -8.28 5.96 13.14
C TYR A 96 -8.72 5.32 14.45
N THR A 97 -8.08 4.24 14.84
CA THR A 97 -8.43 3.48 16.04
C THR A 97 -7.29 3.58 17.05
N TYR A 98 -7.64 3.98 18.26
CA TYR A 98 -6.70 4.09 19.39
C TYR A 98 -6.65 2.79 20.18
N PRO A 99 -5.54 2.51 20.89
CA PRO A 99 -5.46 1.30 21.73
C PRO A 99 -6.55 1.20 22.79
N THR A 100 -7.10 2.33 23.22
CA THR A 100 -8.21 2.42 24.19
C THR A 100 -9.55 1.96 23.62
N GLY A 101 -9.64 1.76 22.28
CA GLY A 101 -10.88 1.43 21.59
C GLY A 101 -11.63 2.62 21.04
N GLU A 102 -11.16 3.83 21.32
CA GLU A 102 -11.73 5.04 20.70
C GLU A 102 -11.47 5.03 19.21
N LYS A 103 -12.40 5.60 18.45
CA LYS A 103 -12.30 5.67 16.98
C LYS A 103 -12.66 7.06 16.47
N TYR A 104 -11.95 7.47 15.45
CA TYR A 104 -12.34 8.60 14.62
C TYR A 104 -12.61 8.05 13.21
N VAL A 105 -13.78 8.37 12.66
CA VAL A 105 -14.17 8.01 11.29
C VAL A 105 -14.45 9.31 10.55
N GLY A 106 -13.69 9.60 9.52
CA GLY A 106 -13.89 10.83 8.78
C GLY A 106 -12.79 11.15 7.79
N GLU A 107 -12.66 12.43 7.52
CA GLU A 107 -11.76 12.93 6.48
C GLU A 107 -10.36 13.22 7.02
N PHE A 108 -9.39 12.98 6.15
CA PHE A 108 -7.98 13.27 6.40
C PHE A 108 -7.39 14.04 5.23
N LYS A 109 -6.44 14.90 5.50
CA LYS A 109 -5.68 15.63 4.51
C LYS A 109 -4.27 15.89 5.04
N ASP A 110 -3.26 15.56 4.22
CA ASP A 110 -1.85 15.73 4.55
C ASP A 110 -1.49 15.11 5.91
N GLY A 111 -2.03 13.92 6.18
CA GLY A 111 -1.75 13.16 7.38
C GLY A 111 -2.56 13.57 8.61
N LYS A 112 -3.41 14.58 8.51
CA LYS A 112 -4.19 15.13 9.63
C LYS A 112 -5.67 14.97 9.43
N LYS A 113 -6.42 14.89 10.53
CA LYS A 113 -7.88 14.99 10.51
C LYS A 113 -8.28 16.31 9.87
N HIS A 114 -9.28 16.26 8.99
CA HIS A 114 -9.72 17.41 8.20
C HIS A 114 -11.21 17.28 7.93
N GLY A 115 -11.88 18.43 7.79
CA GLY A 115 -13.31 18.42 7.49
C GLY A 115 -14.13 17.72 8.55
N GLN A 116 -15.08 16.87 8.12
CA GLN A 116 -16.04 16.23 8.99
C GLN A 116 -15.60 14.83 9.42
N GLY A 117 -15.94 14.50 10.67
CA GLY A 117 -15.68 13.17 11.17
C GLY A 117 -16.50 12.90 12.43
N THR A 118 -16.55 11.63 12.81
CA THR A 118 -17.28 11.15 13.97
C THR A 118 -16.32 10.47 14.94
N TRP A 119 -16.33 10.91 16.18
CA TRP A 119 -15.65 10.25 17.28
C TRP A 119 -16.59 9.27 17.96
N THR A 120 -16.07 8.09 18.25
CA THR A 120 -16.77 7.08 19.06
C THR A 120 -15.84 6.69 20.20
N PHE A 121 -16.35 6.77 21.41
CA PHE A 121 -15.59 6.44 22.61
C PHE A 121 -15.75 4.96 22.96
N SER A 122 -14.87 4.45 23.82
CA SER A 122 -14.85 3.05 24.22
C SER A 122 -16.13 2.59 24.91
N ASP A 123 -16.89 3.53 25.50
CA ASP A 123 -18.19 3.24 26.13
C ASP A 123 -19.37 3.37 25.16
N GLY A 124 -19.10 3.57 23.85
CA GLY A 124 -20.13 3.64 22.82
C GLY A 124 -20.70 5.03 22.55
N ARG A 125 -20.18 6.05 23.19
CA ARG A 125 -20.63 7.43 22.93
C ARG A 125 -20.08 7.96 21.60
#